data_b345fb4740e1d6373141730b5e7b269b
#
_entry.id   b345fb4740e1d6373141730b5e7b269b
#
_cell.length_a   1.000
_cell.length_b   1.000
_cell.length_c   1.000
_cell.angle_alpha   90.00
_cell.angle_beta   90.00
_cell.angle_gamma   90.00
#
_symmetry.space_group_name_H-M   'P 1'
#
loop_
_entity.id
_entity.type
_entity.pdbx_description
1 polymer ?
#
loop_
_entity_poly.entity_id
_entity_poly.type
_entity_poly.pdbx_seq_one_letter_code
_entity_poly.pdbx_strand_id
1 'polypeptide(L)'
;MKKFILPLITILGLQASVQAQNKTIGKIHVYDESVNTLIDPSTPIEIVAEGYTWSEGPVWVKKGGYLLFTDVPENKIYKWTAEKGAELYLTPSGYTGSTYYSYEPGANGLIINQKGNLVSAEHGNRRIAEMPLGKPELKKSLTGLWEGKKLNSPNDVIQAKNGDYYFTDPPYGLPGRGKEEPAKELPFQGVYRISKKGELKLQYDKMARPNGLAMNLDESILYVGSSEPTESHILAFPVGKDGNLGEPKVFFDAAELAKQGIRGGYDGMKLDHFGNIWTTGPGGVLLISPAGKLLGRIETGNPNSNVNFGEDGSTLFITSKMNLLRVKTKTKGLK
;
A
#
# COMPACT_ATOMS: atom_id res chain seq x y z
N MET A 1 -8.79 -78.38 -15.91
CA MET A 1 -8.82 -77.27 -14.90
C MET A 1 -8.67 -75.97 -15.70
N LYS A 2 -9.78 -75.23 -15.91
CA LYS A 2 -9.75 -73.93 -16.58
C LYS A 2 -9.57 -72.84 -15.57
N LYS A 3 -8.48 -72.05 -15.66
CA LYS A 3 -8.20 -70.85 -14.82
C LYS A 3 -8.98 -69.67 -15.37
N PHE A 4 -9.91 -69.16 -14.57
CA PHE A 4 -10.55 -67.87 -14.79
C PHE A 4 -9.63 -66.74 -14.28
N ILE A 5 -9.26 -65.84 -15.17
CA ILE A 5 -8.55 -64.60 -14.83
C ILE A 5 -9.60 -63.49 -14.81
N LEU A 6 -9.83 -62.90 -13.63
CA LEU A 6 -10.70 -61.74 -13.43
C LEU A 6 -9.90 -60.46 -13.74
N PRO A 7 -10.39 -59.54 -14.58
CA PRO A 7 -9.70 -58.29 -14.79
C PRO A 7 -9.95 -57.34 -13.59
N LEU A 8 -8.86 -56.81 -13.02
CA LEU A 8 -8.87 -55.78 -11.99
C LEU A 8 -9.19 -54.44 -12.69
N ILE A 9 -10.39 -53.90 -12.52
CA ILE A 9 -10.75 -52.56 -12.99
C ILE A 9 -10.29 -51.54 -11.92
N THR A 10 -9.22 -50.84 -12.22
CA THR A 10 -8.74 -49.72 -11.38
C THR A 10 -9.59 -48.49 -11.71
N ILE A 11 -10.49 -48.12 -10.82
CA ILE A 11 -11.24 -46.84 -10.92
C ILE A 11 -10.33 -45.75 -10.43
N LEU A 12 -9.76 -44.94 -11.35
CA LEU A 12 -9.14 -43.68 -11.04
C LEU A 12 -10.24 -42.67 -10.66
N GLY A 13 -10.43 -42.43 -9.39
CA GLY A 13 -11.29 -41.37 -8.90
C GLY A 13 -10.63 -40.01 -9.18
N LEU A 14 -11.15 -39.24 -10.13
CA LEU A 14 -10.86 -37.81 -10.26
C LEU A 14 -11.44 -37.11 -9.01
N GLN A 15 -10.58 -36.77 -8.06
CA GLN A 15 -10.94 -35.79 -7.02
C GLN A 15 -10.93 -34.41 -7.66
N ALA A 16 -12.08 -33.95 -8.13
CA ALA A 16 -12.28 -32.54 -8.42
C ALA A 16 -12.25 -31.79 -7.08
N SER A 17 -11.16 -31.07 -6.81
CA SER A 17 -11.12 -30.13 -5.70
C SER A 17 -12.10 -29.00 -6.00
N VAL A 18 -13.26 -29.00 -5.34
CA VAL A 18 -14.17 -27.86 -5.32
C VAL A 18 -13.43 -26.75 -4.54
N GLN A 19 -12.79 -25.85 -5.25
CA GLN A 19 -12.23 -24.65 -4.66
C GLN A 19 -13.40 -23.80 -4.18
N ALA A 20 -13.53 -23.62 -2.86
CA ALA A 20 -14.58 -22.78 -2.30
C ALA A 20 -14.48 -21.38 -2.91
N GLN A 21 -15.59 -20.90 -3.47
CA GLN A 21 -15.64 -19.56 -4.05
C GLN A 21 -15.44 -18.52 -2.94
N ASN A 22 -14.50 -17.60 -3.12
CA ASN A 22 -14.26 -16.51 -2.16
C ASN A 22 -15.52 -15.68 -1.95
N LYS A 23 -15.75 -15.21 -0.73
CA LYS A 23 -16.77 -14.21 -0.45
C LYS A 23 -16.48 -12.94 -1.25
N THR A 24 -17.51 -12.31 -1.78
CA THR A 24 -17.39 -11.06 -2.54
C THR A 24 -18.09 -9.92 -1.81
N ILE A 25 -17.58 -8.70 -1.97
CA ILE A 25 -18.11 -7.49 -1.34
C ILE A 25 -18.11 -6.31 -2.31
N GLY A 26 -18.93 -5.30 -2.00
CA GLY A 26 -18.86 -4.01 -2.66
C GLY A 26 -19.30 -4.01 -4.11
N LYS A 27 -18.91 -2.96 -4.82
CA LYS A 27 -19.22 -2.73 -6.25
C LYS A 27 -18.24 -1.74 -6.87
N ILE A 28 -18.22 -1.70 -8.22
CA ILE A 28 -17.43 -0.77 -9.01
C ILE A 28 -18.36 0.26 -9.62
N HIS A 29 -18.08 1.54 -9.36
CA HIS A 29 -18.81 2.69 -9.93
C HIS A 29 -18.08 3.22 -11.15
N VAL A 30 -18.83 3.50 -12.20
CA VAL A 30 -18.35 4.11 -13.44
C VAL A 30 -18.69 5.60 -13.40
N TYR A 31 -17.69 6.47 -13.52
CA TYR A 31 -17.85 7.91 -13.68
C TYR A 31 -17.51 8.37 -15.11
N ASP A 32 -16.67 7.57 -15.80
CA ASP A 32 -16.31 7.77 -17.19
C ASP A 32 -16.16 6.39 -17.88
N GLU A 33 -16.71 6.26 -19.09
CA GLU A 33 -16.72 4.99 -19.84
C GLU A 33 -15.31 4.43 -20.13
N SER A 34 -14.29 5.29 -20.15
CA SER A 34 -12.89 4.84 -20.32
C SER A 34 -12.41 3.91 -19.22
N VAL A 35 -13.04 3.92 -18.02
CA VAL A 35 -12.74 2.97 -16.94
C VAL A 35 -12.92 1.52 -17.38
N ASN A 36 -13.82 1.26 -18.35
CA ASN A 36 -14.08 -0.09 -18.85
C ASN A 36 -12.87 -0.72 -19.56
N THR A 37 -11.89 0.10 -19.96
CA THR A 37 -10.60 -0.38 -20.49
C THR A 37 -9.62 -0.80 -19.39
N LEU A 38 -9.86 -0.37 -18.15
CA LEU A 38 -8.99 -0.59 -16.99
C LEU A 38 -9.51 -1.72 -16.10
N ILE A 39 -10.83 -1.79 -15.93
CA ILE A 39 -11.51 -2.80 -15.11
C ILE A 39 -12.92 -3.05 -15.66
N ASP A 40 -13.40 -4.28 -15.53
CA ASP A 40 -14.80 -4.59 -15.81
C ASP A 40 -15.65 -4.26 -14.57
N PRO A 41 -16.68 -3.41 -14.68
CA PRO A 41 -17.53 -3.07 -13.54
C PRO A 41 -18.24 -4.26 -12.89
N SER A 42 -18.36 -5.39 -13.58
CA SER A 42 -18.95 -6.65 -13.07
C SER A 42 -17.94 -7.55 -12.37
N THR A 43 -16.64 -7.19 -12.39
CA THR A 43 -15.59 -8.00 -11.76
C THR A 43 -15.83 -8.12 -10.25
N PRO A 44 -15.84 -9.35 -9.70
CA PRO A 44 -16.02 -9.54 -8.26
C PRO A 44 -14.83 -8.97 -7.47
N ILE A 45 -15.13 -8.34 -6.34
CA ILE A 45 -14.15 -7.93 -5.34
C ILE A 45 -14.11 -9.04 -4.29
N GLU A 46 -13.08 -9.86 -4.31
CA GLU A 46 -12.97 -11.06 -3.49
C GLU A 46 -12.28 -10.76 -2.16
N ILE A 47 -12.81 -11.32 -1.05
CA ILE A 47 -12.09 -11.38 0.24
C ILE A 47 -11.17 -12.59 0.18
N VAL A 48 -9.86 -12.38 0.22
CA VAL A 48 -8.86 -13.45 0.14
C VAL A 48 -8.16 -13.75 1.46
N ALA A 49 -8.28 -12.83 2.44
CA ALA A 49 -7.94 -13.07 3.84
C ALA A 49 -8.71 -12.08 4.73
N GLU A 50 -8.99 -12.47 5.98
CA GLU A 50 -9.77 -11.66 6.95
C GLU A 50 -9.26 -11.87 8.37
N GLY A 51 -9.62 -10.97 9.31
CA GLY A 51 -9.30 -11.11 10.73
C GLY A 51 -8.17 -10.21 11.23
N TYR A 52 -7.83 -9.16 10.47
CA TYR A 52 -6.81 -8.17 10.86
C TYR A 52 -7.44 -7.02 11.66
N THR A 53 -6.62 -6.32 12.43
CA THR A 53 -7.04 -5.11 13.13
C THR A 53 -7.08 -3.92 12.18
N TRP A 54 -5.98 -3.71 11.43
CA TRP A 54 -5.85 -2.72 10.37
C TRP A 54 -4.79 -3.16 9.36
N SER A 55 -5.25 -3.79 8.27
CA SER A 55 -4.36 -4.25 7.21
C SER A 55 -3.83 -3.08 6.38
N GLU A 56 -2.54 -3.11 6.02
CA GLU A 56 -1.81 -2.06 5.33
C GLU A 56 -0.70 -2.60 4.43
N GLY A 57 0.00 -1.70 3.75
CA GLY A 57 1.27 -1.86 3.07
C GLY A 57 1.39 -3.07 2.16
N PRO A 58 0.42 -3.36 1.27
CA PRO A 58 0.51 -4.53 0.41
C PRO A 58 1.67 -4.38 -0.58
N VAL A 59 2.52 -5.40 -0.71
CA VAL A 59 3.58 -5.45 -1.72
C VAL A 59 3.72 -6.84 -2.32
N TRP A 60 3.75 -6.91 -3.65
CA TRP A 60 3.94 -8.17 -4.36
C TRP A 60 5.42 -8.54 -4.49
N VAL A 61 5.80 -9.71 -4.00
CA VAL A 61 7.14 -10.28 -4.14
C VAL A 61 7.20 -11.14 -5.38
N LYS A 62 7.58 -10.53 -6.50
CA LYS A 62 7.53 -11.16 -7.83
C LYS A 62 8.33 -12.44 -7.91
N LYS A 63 9.56 -12.48 -7.37
CA LYS A 63 10.44 -13.67 -7.40
C LYS A 63 9.85 -14.86 -6.66
N GLY A 64 9.00 -14.62 -5.65
CA GLY A 64 8.41 -15.68 -4.81
C GLY A 64 6.94 -15.95 -5.13
N GLY A 65 6.28 -15.13 -5.96
CA GLY A 65 4.86 -15.28 -6.31
C GLY A 65 3.92 -15.13 -5.11
N TYR A 66 4.20 -14.18 -4.20
CA TYR A 66 3.38 -13.96 -3.00
C TYR A 66 3.24 -12.48 -2.67
N LEU A 67 2.21 -12.14 -1.90
CA LEU A 67 1.99 -10.82 -1.33
C LEU A 67 2.50 -10.76 0.11
N LEU A 68 3.18 -9.67 0.47
CA LEU A 68 3.36 -9.27 1.86
C LEU A 68 2.41 -8.11 2.15
N PHE A 69 1.89 -8.04 3.38
CA PHE A 69 1.10 -6.92 3.87
C PHE A 69 1.21 -6.84 5.40
N THR A 70 0.93 -5.69 5.95
CA THR A 70 1.08 -5.42 7.38
C THR A 70 -0.27 -5.47 8.11
N ASP A 71 -0.23 -5.79 9.40
CA ASP A 71 -1.26 -5.45 10.38
C ASP A 71 -0.60 -4.51 11.39
N VAL A 72 -0.83 -3.21 11.21
CA VAL A 72 -0.05 -2.17 11.89
C VAL A 72 -0.27 -2.17 13.40
N PRO A 73 -1.52 -2.27 13.92
CA PRO A 73 -1.75 -2.37 15.35
C PRO A 73 -1.15 -3.61 16.00
N GLU A 74 -1.14 -4.73 15.27
CA GLU A 74 -0.61 -6.01 15.75
C GLU A 74 0.91 -6.13 15.63
N ASN A 75 1.56 -5.13 15.03
CA ASN A 75 3.01 -5.12 14.80
C ASN A 75 3.51 -6.36 14.01
N LYS A 76 2.76 -6.74 12.96
CA LYS A 76 2.98 -7.96 12.18
C LYS A 76 3.05 -7.68 10.69
N ILE A 77 3.81 -8.51 9.96
CA ILE A 77 3.74 -8.66 8.51
C ILE A 77 3.23 -10.07 8.23
N TYR A 78 2.28 -10.18 7.32
CA TYR A 78 1.74 -11.44 6.81
C TYR A 78 2.21 -11.69 5.39
N LYS A 79 2.30 -12.97 5.03
CA LYS A 79 2.53 -13.46 3.67
C LYS A 79 1.28 -14.17 3.21
N TRP A 80 0.76 -13.75 2.06
CA TRP A 80 -0.39 -14.39 1.42
C TRP A 80 0.02 -15.06 0.11
N THR A 81 -0.50 -16.27 -0.12
CA THR A 81 -0.46 -16.98 -1.40
C THR A 81 -1.85 -17.52 -1.72
N ALA A 82 -2.16 -17.70 -3.00
CA ALA A 82 -3.44 -18.27 -3.41
C ALA A 82 -3.63 -19.73 -2.93
N GLU A 83 -2.54 -20.46 -2.71
CA GLU A 83 -2.57 -21.86 -2.27
C GLU A 83 -2.82 -22.01 -0.77
N LYS A 84 -2.14 -21.16 0.06
CA LYS A 84 -2.11 -21.34 1.52
C LYS A 84 -2.88 -20.28 2.30
N GLY A 85 -3.37 -19.24 1.62
CA GLY A 85 -3.91 -18.07 2.31
C GLY A 85 -2.82 -17.23 2.97
N ALA A 86 -3.15 -16.59 4.09
CA ALA A 86 -2.23 -15.71 4.82
C ALA A 86 -1.58 -16.42 6.01
N GLU A 87 -0.26 -16.30 6.10
CA GLU A 87 0.59 -16.84 7.17
C GLU A 87 1.40 -15.69 7.80
N LEU A 88 1.72 -15.79 9.10
CA LEU A 88 2.63 -14.83 9.75
C LEU A 88 4.01 -14.90 9.09
N TYR A 89 4.52 -13.73 8.65
CA TYR A 89 5.85 -13.63 8.03
C TYR A 89 6.88 -13.01 8.97
N LEU A 90 6.52 -11.95 9.71
CA LEU A 90 7.43 -11.25 10.62
C LEU A 90 6.69 -10.61 11.78
N THR A 91 7.25 -10.79 12.99
CA THR A 91 6.88 -10.06 14.20
C THR A 91 8.10 -9.98 15.14
N PRO A 92 8.42 -8.83 15.73
CA PRO A 92 7.80 -7.50 15.51
C PRO A 92 8.15 -6.93 14.14
N SER A 93 7.22 -6.17 13.52
CA SER A 93 7.41 -5.61 12.19
C SER A 93 8.05 -4.21 12.20
N GLY A 94 7.59 -3.32 13.11
CA GLY A 94 7.94 -1.89 13.11
C GLY A 94 8.21 -1.29 14.48
N TYR A 95 8.06 -2.05 15.58
CA TYR A 95 8.43 -1.64 16.94
C TYR A 95 9.10 -2.78 17.68
N THR A 96 10.31 -2.55 18.13
CA THR A 96 11.16 -3.56 18.79
C THR A 96 11.32 -3.34 20.30
N GLY A 97 10.63 -2.33 20.86
CA GLY A 97 10.60 -2.10 22.30
C GLY A 97 9.81 -3.15 23.06
N SER A 98 10.06 -3.29 24.37
CA SER A 98 9.45 -4.30 25.25
C SER A 98 8.14 -3.85 25.90
N THR A 99 7.78 -2.57 25.78
CA THR A 99 6.58 -1.99 26.40
C THR A 99 5.61 -1.52 25.34
N TYR A 100 4.32 -1.36 25.71
CA TYR A 100 3.34 -0.71 24.84
C TYR A 100 3.84 0.67 24.42
N TYR A 101 3.76 0.98 23.14
CA TYR A 101 4.17 2.26 22.58
C TYR A 101 2.98 3.08 22.09
N SER A 102 2.22 2.56 21.14
CA SER A 102 1.09 3.25 20.52
C SER A 102 0.05 2.25 20.02
N TYR A 103 -1.08 2.77 19.54
CA TYR A 103 -2.11 1.94 18.91
C TYR A 103 -1.65 1.33 17.56
N GLU A 104 -0.74 1.98 16.85
CA GLU A 104 -0.22 1.55 15.55
C GLU A 104 1.31 1.47 15.57
N PRO A 105 1.93 0.51 16.29
CA PRO A 105 3.39 0.45 16.45
C PRO A 105 4.09 -0.24 15.28
N GLY A 106 3.39 -0.95 14.42
CA GLY A 106 3.94 -1.81 13.38
C GLY A 106 4.59 -1.09 12.22
N ALA A 107 5.11 -1.87 11.29
CA ALA A 107 5.40 -1.39 9.95
C ALA A 107 4.09 -1.06 9.22
N ASN A 108 4.09 0.00 8.41
CA ASN A 108 2.96 0.42 7.58
C ASN A 108 3.27 0.12 6.11
N GLY A 109 3.68 1.08 5.30
CA GLY A 109 3.99 0.89 3.89
C GLY A 109 5.19 -0.02 3.65
N LEU A 110 5.08 -0.90 2.65
CA LEU A 110 6.12 -1.83 2.23
C LEU A 110 6.42 -1.67 0.74
N ILE A 111 7.69 -1.80 0.37
CA ILE A 111 8.11 -1.97 -1.02
C ILE A 111 9.20 -3.04 -1.13
N ILE A 112 9.36 -3.59 -2.34
CA ILE A 112 10.55 -4.35 -2.72
C ILE A 112 11.45 -3.41 -3.54
N ASN A 113 12.65 -3.14 -3.03
CA ASN A 113 13.56 -2.24 -3.70
C ASN A 113 14.27 -2.89 -4.90
N GLN A 114 15.02 -2.10 -5.67
CA GLN A 114 15.75 -2.56 -6.86
C GLN A 114 16.75 -3.69 -6.57
N LYS A 115 17.19 -3.87 -5.31
CA LYS A 115 18.08 -4.97 -4.88
C LYS A 115 17.30 -6.24 -4.49
N GLY A 116 15.95 -6.20 -4.53
CA GLY A 116 15.09 -7.29 -4.09
C GLY A 116 14.93 -7.39 -2.57
N ASN A 117 15.30 -6.38 -1.82
CA ASN A 117 15.12 -6.31 -0.37
C ASN A 117 13.74 -5.72 -0.02
N LEU A 118 13.18 -6.15 1.11
CA LEU A 118 12.03 -5.52 1.71
C LEU A 118 12.43 -4.21 2.37
N VAL A 119 11.74 -3.14 2.03
CA VAL A 119 11.84 -1.83 2.72
C VAL A 119 10.51 -1.57 3.39
N SER A 120 10.56 -1.14 4.64
CA SER A 120 9.39 -0.85 5.49
C SER A 120 9.45 0.55 6.08
N ALA A 121 8.33 1.24 6.08
CA ALA A 121 8.09 2.41 6.89
C ALA A 121 7.64 1.95 8.28
N GLU A 122 8.44 2.21 9.32
CA GLU A 122 8.23 1.68 10.67
C GLU A 122 7.71 2.78 11.60
N HIS A 123 6.45 2.67 12.02
CA HIS A 123 5.81 3.64 12.91
C HIS A 123 6.51 3.71 14.27
N GLY A 124 6.59 2.58 14.98
CA GLY A 124 7.07 2.56 16.36
C GLY A 124 8.58 2.80 16.50
N ASN A 125 9.39 2.29 15.57
CA ASN A 125 10.81 2.58 15.50
C ASN A 125 11.13 3.95 14.84
N ARG A 126 10.11 4.61 14.26
CA ARG A 126 10.16 5.96 13.68
C ARG A 126 11.26 6.09 12.61
N ARG A 127 11.27 5.16 11.64
CA ARG A 127 12.33 5.06 10.62
C ARG A 127 11.86 4.39 9.32
N ILE A 128 12.66 4.53 8.28
CA ILE A 128 12.64 3.64 7.12
C ILE A 128 13.72 2.57 7.33
N ALA A 129 13.35 1.30 7.17
CA ALA A 129 14.26 0.17 7.35
C ALA A 129 14.30 -0.72 6.11
N GLU A 130 15.43 -1.40 5.88
CA GLU A 130 15.66 -2.35 4.79
C GLU A 130 16.12 -3.68 5.34
N MET A 131 15.64 -4.79 4.78
CA MET A 131 16.14 -6.14 5.07
C MET A 131 16.09 -7.05 3.84
N PRO A 132 17.04 -7.98 3.65
CA PRO A 132 16.87 -9.05 2.68
C PRO A 132 15.64 -9.90 3.04
N LEU A 133 14.89 -10.36 2.03
CA LEU A 133 13.71 -11.18 2.26
C LEU A 133 14.04 -12.44 3.06
N GLY A 134 13.27 -12.69 4.12
CA GLY A 134 13.45 -13.85 5.01
C GLY A 134 14.66 -13.78 5.95
N LYS A 135 15.33 -12.62 6.08
CA LYS A 135 16.49 -12.44 6.95
C LYS A 135 16.32 -11.23 7.88
N PRO A 136 15.38 -11.29 8.84
CA PRO A 136 15.08 -10.19 9.74
C PRO A 136 16.28 -9.76 10.61
N GLU A 137 17.20 -10.66 10.91
CA GLU A 137 18.43 -10.40 11.65
C GLU A 137 19.38 -9.43 10.93
N LEU A 138 19.21 -9.25 9.61
CA LEU A 138 19.98 -8.33 8.78
C LEU A 138 19.23 -6.99 8.54
N LYS A 139 18.12 -6.76 9.25
CA LYS A 139 17.37 -5.50 9.14
C LYS A 139 18.22 -4.32 9.61
N LYS A 140 18.32 -3.31 8.77
CA LYS A 140 19.06 -2.07 9.07
C LYS A 140 18.20 -0.84 8.82
N SER A 141 18.47 0.22 9.57
CA SER A 141 17.86 1.53 9.33
C SER A 141 18.47 2.18 8.09
N LEU A 142 17.62 2.73 7.22
CA LEU A 142 18.05 3.66 6.17
C LEU A 142 18.09 5.08 6.70
N THR A 143 17.16 5.43 7.59
CA THR A 143 17.15 6.68 8.35
C THR A 143 16.22 6.58 9.55
N GLY A 144 16.41 7.46 10.55
CA GLY A 144 15.51 7.55 11.71
C GLY A 144 15.57 8.92 12.39
N LEU A 145 16.54 9.76 12.04
CA LEU A 145 16.68 11.11 12.60
C LEU A 145 16.78 12.13 11.47
N TRP A 146 16.12 13.27 11.66
CA TRP A 146 16.27 14.47 10.86
C TRP A 146 16.70 15.63 11.79
N GLU A 147 17.87 16.21 11.50
CA GLU A 147 18.48 17.26 12.34
C GLU A 147 18.54 16.89 13.83
N GLY A 148 18.91 15.63 14.12
CA GLY A 148 19.03 15.13 15.48
C GLY A 148 17.70 14.79 16.18
N LYS A 149 16.55 15.02 15.54
CA LYS A 149 15.23 14.71 16.05
C LYS A 149 14.66 13.45 15.40
N LYS A 150 13.87 12.71 16.14
CA LYS A 150 13.14 11.56 15.59
C LYS A 150 12.04 12.02 14.64
N LEU A 151 11.88 11.26 13.55
CA LEU A 151 10.73 11.37 12.66
C LEU A 151 9.42 11.16 13.44
N ASN A 152 8.26 11.54 12.90
CA ASN A 152 6.98 11.26 13.53
C ASN A 152 6.68 9.76 13.51
N SER A 153 6.17 9.25 12.40
CA SER A 153 5.93 7.83 12.15
C SER A 153 5.86 7.59 10.66
N PRO A 154 7.00 7.31 10.00
CA PRO A 154 7.04 7.07 8.56
C PRO A 154 5.97 6.09 8.11
N ASN A 155 5.15 6.50 7.12
CA ASN A 155 3.93 5.81 6.76
C ASN A 155 4.04 5.05 5.43
N ASP A 156 4.29 5.73 4.32
CA ASP A 156 4.47 5.08 3.02
C ASP A 156 5.81 5.49 2.39
N VAL A 157 6.34 4.65 1.50
CA VAL A 157 7.66 4.79 0.91
C VAL A 157 7.67 4.28 -0.53
N ILE A 158 8.41 4.96 -1.40
CA ILE A 158 8.72 4.50 -2.77
C ILE A 158 10.21 4.62 -3.05
N GLN A 159 10.68 3.88 -4.05
CA GLN A 159 12.03 4.04 -4.58
C GLN A 159 11.97 4.52 -6.03
N ALA A 160 12.63 5.63 -6.33
CA ALA A 160 12.82 6.14 -7.67
C ALA A 160 13.86 5.33 -8.46
N LYS A 161 13.81 5.38 -9.80
CA LYS A 161 14.76 4.67 -10.71
C LYS A 161 16.21 5.04 -10.46
N ASN A 162 16.47 6.29 -10.00
CA ASN A 162 17.82 6.75 -9.65
C ASN A 162 18.37 6.16 -8.34
N GLY A 163 17.54 5.40 -7.59
CA GLY A 163 17.87 4.78 -6.32
C GLY A 163 17.51 5.58 -5.07
N ASP A 164 17.00 6.79 -5.21
CA ASP A 164 16.51 7.59 -4.09
C ASP A 164 15.20 7.01 -3.55
N TYR A 165 14.94 7.22 -2.25
CA TYR A 165 13.64 6.92 -1.65
C TYR A 165 12.92 8.22 -1.32
N TYR A 166 11.59 8.22 -1.48
CA TYR A 166 10.71 9.25 -0.97
C TYR A 166 9.74 8.60 0.00
N PHE A 167 9.44 9.28 1.11
CA PHE A 167 8.53 8.78 2.11
C PHE A 167 7.77 9.90 2.81
N THR A 168 6.67 9.54 3.44
CA THR A 168 5.78 10.43 4.19
C THR A 168 5.90 10.16 5.68
N ASP A 169 5.73 11.21 6.51
CA ASP A 169 5.94 11.15 7.95
C ASP A 169 4.79 11.78 8.75
N PRO A 170 3.55 11.25 8.64
CA PRO A 170 2.41 11.67 9.44
C PRO A 170 2.51 11.13 10.89
N PRO A 171 1.61 11.54 11.83
CA PRO A 171 1.73 11.20 13.23
C PRO A 171 0.97 9.95 13.68
N TYR A 172 0.51 9.07 12.77
CA TYR A 172 -0.40 7.97 13.10
C TYR A 172 0.18 6.95 14.09
N GLY A 173 1.47 6.66 13.96
CA GLY A 173 2.18 5.73 14.85
C GLY A 173 2.60 6.33 16.19
N LEU A 174 2.40 7.63 16.43
CA LEU A 174 2.66 8.24 17.73
C LEU A 174 1.56 7.88 18.74
N PRO A 175 1.85 7.82 20.05
CA PRO A 175 0.87 7.49 21.08
C PRO A 175 -0.42 8.31 21.04
N GLY A 176 -0.34 9.62 20.86
CA GLY A 176 -1.47 10.54 20.73
C GLY A 176 -2.03 10.69 19.32
N ARG A 177 -1.48 9.97 18.32
CA ARG A 177 -1.91 10.07 16.90
C ARG A 177 -1.95 11.51 16.38
N GLY A 178 -1.02 12.34 16.82
CA GLY A 178 -0.90 13.75 16.44
C GLY A 178 -1.75 14.74 17.23
N LYS A 179 -2.51 14.29 18.24
CA LYS A 179 -3.14 15.16 19.21
C LYS A 179 -2.17 15.36 20.37
N GLU A 180 -1.98 16.60 20.86
CA GLU A 180 -1.12 16.96 22.00
C GLU A 180 -0.13 15.85 22.42
N GLU A 181 0.93 15.69 21.63
CA GLU A 181 1.73 14.47 21.62
C GLU A 181 3.13 14.76 22.13
N PRO A 182 3.46 14.43 23.39
CA PRO A 182 4.81 14.66 23.94
C PRO A 182 5.92 13.95 23.19
N ALA A 183 5.64 12.83 22.52
CA ALA A 183 6.62 12.09 21.73
C ALA A 183 6.94 12.75 20.38
N LYS A 184 6.12 13.74 19.95
CA LYS A 184 6.33 14.46 18.69
C LYS A 184 7.45 15.49 18.82
N GLU A 185 8.60 15.21 18.21
CA GLU A 185 9.77 16.08 18.28
C GLU A 185 9.81 17.13 17.15
N LEU A 186 9.12 16.85 16.02
CA LEU A 186 9.04 17.73 14.86
C LEU A 186 7.75 18.55 14.90
N PRO A 187 7.78 19.89 14.65
CA PRO A 187 6.58 20.73 14.70
C PRO A 187 5.65 20.53 13.49
N PHE A 188 6.07 19.80 12.46
CA PHE A 188 5.37 19.56 11.20
C PHE A 188 5.24 18.07 10.91
N GLN A 189 4.64 17.76 9.77
CA GLN A 189 4.56 16.44 9.17
C GLN A 189 5.20 16.54 7.79
N GLY A 190 6.15 15.67 7.48
CA GLY A 190 7.03 15.88 6.35
C GLY A 190 6.84 14.91 5.20
N VAL A 191 7.16 15.38 3.99
CA VAL A 191 7.56 14.55 2.85
C VAL A 191 9.07 14.63 2.77
N TYR A 192 9.74 13.48 2.78
CA TYR A 192 11.19 13.39 2.85
C TYR A 192 11.76 12.60 1.66
N ARG A 193 13.03 12.85 1.40
CA ARG A 193 13.86 12.09 0.47
C ARG A 193 15.09 11.54 1.17
N ILE A 194 15.41 10.27 0.91
CA ILE A 194 16.71 9.67 1.23
C ILE A 194 17.44 9.53 -0.11
N SER A 195 18.53 10.24 -0.31
CA SER A 195 19.33 10.08 -1.53
C SER A 195 19.95 8.70 -1.59
N LYS A 196 20.32 8.23 -2.78
CA LYS A 196 21.07 6.96 -2.95
C LYS A 196 22.38 6.88 -2.17
N LYS A 197 22.86 8.02 -1.67
CA LYS A 197 24.04 8.13 -0.79
C LYS A 197 23.68 8.04 0.70
N GLY A 198 22.37 7.95 1.04
CA GLY A 198 21.88 7.90 2.42
C GLY A 198 21.63 9.26 3.08
N GLU A 199 21.69 10.35 2.33
CA GLU A 199 21.40 11.70 2.87
C GLU A 199 19.88 11.87 3.01
N LEU A 200 19.42 12.19 4.21
CA LEU A 200 18.03 12.51 4.51
C LEU A 200 17.79 14.00 4.31
N LYS A 201 16.77 14.36 3.53
CA LYS A 201 16.37 15.74 3.28
C LYS A 201 14.85 15.91 3.37
N LEU A 202 14.40 16.88 4.13
CA LEU A 202 13.03 17.35 4.11
C LEU A 202 12.73 18.00 2.75
N GLN A 203 11.63 17.63 2.14
CA GLN A 203 11.20 18.14 0.84
C GLN A 203 10.01 19.09 0.97
N TYR A 204 9.06 18.77 1.87
CA TYR A 204 7.86 19.57 2.09
C TYR A 204 7.29 19.35 3.48
N ASP A 205 6.82 20.41 4.14
CA ASP A 205 6.36 20.42 5.54
C ASP A 205 5.01 21.11 5.77
N LYS A 206 4.32 21.48 4.67
CA LYS A 206 3.06 22.25 4.75
C LYS A 206 1.81 21.41 4.52
N MET A 207 1.94 20.09 4.31
CA MET A 207 0.82 19.18 4.11
C MET A 207 0.37 18.59 5.44
N ALA A 208 -0.92 18.68 5.73
CA ALA A 208 -1.50 17.94 6.84
C ALA A 208 -1.61 16.45 6.47
N ARG A 209 -1.10 15.59 7.35
CA ARG A 209 -1.15 14.13 7.23
C ARG A 209 -0.78 13.59 5.84
N PRO A 210 0.45 13.91 5.32
CA PRO A 210 0.92 13.31 4.08
C PRO A 210 0.93 11.78 4.22
N ASN A 211 0.40 11.07 3.22
CA ASN A 211 0.20 9.62 3.32
C ASN A 211 0.72 8.93 2.06
N GLY A 212 -0.10 8.24 1.28
CA GLY A 212 0.34 7.51 0.10
C GLY A 212 1.02 8.39 -0.93
N LEU A 213 2.03 7.83 -1.59
CA LEU A 213 2.80 8.54 -2.61
C LEU A 213 3.14 7.63 -3.79
N ALA A 214 3.26 8.24 -4.98
CA ALA A 214 3.65 7.54 -6.21
C ALA A 214 4.27 8.51 -7.21
N MET A 215 5.16 8.03 -8.08
CA MET A 215 5.72 8.81 -9.19
C MET A 215 4.98 8.51 -10.49
N ASN A 216 4.87 9.53 -11.37
CA ASN A 216 4.42 9.32 -12.73
C ASN A 216 5.42 8.49 -13.55
N LEU A 217 5.06 8.12 -14.78
CA LEU A 217 5.81 7.14 -15.59
C LEU A 217 7.26 7.51 -15.87
N ASP A 218 7.54 8.79 -16.07
CA ASP A 218 8.89 9.33 -16.34
C ASP A 218 9.59 9.87 -15.09
N GLU A 219 8.93 9.75 -13.92
CA GLU A 219 9.40 10.22 -12.61
C GLU A 219 9.69 11.73 -12.52
N SER A 220 9.05 12.51 -13.40
CA SER A 220 9.11 13.98 -13.38
C SER A 220 8.14 14.60 -12.35
N ILE A 221 7.20 13.81 -11.82
CA ILE A 221 6.18 14.24 -10.85
C ILE A 221 6.08 13.20 -9.73
N LEU A 222 6.11 13.68 -8.48
CA LEU A 222 5.71 12.92 -7.30
C LEU A 222 4.30 13.35 -6.88
N TYR A 223 3.38 12.40 -6.82
CA TYR A 223 2.06 12.57 -6.23
C TYR A 223 2.10 12.22 -4.74
N VAL A 224 1.44 13.03 -3.91
CA VAL A 224 1.28 12.75 -2.47
C VAL A 224 -0.15 13.06 -2.06
N GLY A 225 -0.82 12.10 -1.45
CA GLY A 225 -2.18 12.24 -0.93
C GLY A 225 -2.20 12.77 0.50
N SER A 226 -3.17 13.65 0.83
CA SER A 226 -3.48 14.05 2.20
C SER A 226 -4.56 13.14 2.77
N SER A 227 -4.32 12.56 3.94
CA SER A 227 -5.34 11.83 4.68
C SER A 227 -6.12 12.69 5.68
N GLU A 228 -5.90 14.02 5.68
CA GLU A 228 -6.70 14.96 6.45
C GLU A 228 -8.06 15.18 5.76
N PRO A 229 -9.19 14.81 6.40
CA PRO A 229 -10.50 14.86 5.76
C PRO A 229 -10.94 16.26 5.31
N THR A 230 -10.41 17.31 5.96
CA THR A 230 -10.70 18.71 5.62
C THR A 230 -9.83 19.24 4.49
N GLU A 231 -8.76 18.51 4.14
CA GLU A 231 -7.81 18.84 3.08
C GLU A 231 -7.65 17.65 2.12
N SER A 232 -8.78 17.05 1.72
CA SER A 232 -8.79 15.84 0.89
C SER A 232 -8.37 16.13 -0.55
N HIS A 233 -7.06 16.18 -0.78
CA HIS A 233 -6.48 16.41 -2.10
C HIS A 233 -5.22 15.56 -2.32
N ILE A 234 -4.84 15.41 -3.58
CA ILE A 234 -3.55 14.88 -4.02
C ILE A 234 -2.75 16.05 -4.57
N LEU A 235 -1.55 16.27 -4.04
CA LEU A 235 -0.59 17.23 -4.56
C LEU A 235 0.35 16.56 -5.57
N ALA A 236 0.67 17.30 -6.65
CA ALA A 236 1.68 16.94 -7.64
C ALA A 236 2.90 17.83 -7.47
N PHE A 237 4.02 17.24 -7.13
CA PHE A 237 5.31 17.92 -6.96
C PHE A 237 6.18 17.69 -8.19
N PRO A 238 6.63 18.74 -8.91
CA PRO A 238 7.68 18.58 -9.91
C PRO A 238 8.96 18.02 -9.26
N VAL A 239 9.58 17.04 -9.90
CA VAL A 239 10.85 16.44 -9.43
C VAL A 239 12.00 17.01 -10.26
N GLY A 240 12.92 17.73 -9.61
CA GLY A 240 14.10 18.27 -10.25
C GLY A 240 15.12 17.20 -10.65
N LYS A 241 16.04 17.54 -11.54
CA LYS A 241 17.13 16.65 -11.97
C LYS A 241 18.02 16.19 -10.80
N ASP A 242 18.09 16.98 -9.74
CA ASP A 242 18.80 16.69 -8.49
C ASP A 242 17.95 15.83 -7.52
N GLY A 243 16.69 15.49 -7.89
CA GLY A 243 15.73 14.74 -7.10
C GLY A 243 15.03 15.58 -6.03
N ASN A 244 15.27 16.90 -5.92
CA ASN A 244 14.49 17.75 -5.03
C ASN A 244 13.12 18.06 -5.62
N LEU A 245 12.13 18.22 -4.73
CA LEU A 245 10.76 18.57 -5.11
C LEU A 245 10.64 20.09 -5.28
N GLY A 246 9.94 20.51 -6.34
CA GLY A 246 9.51 21.88 -6.53
C GLY A 246 8.18 22.19 -5.85
N GLU A 247 7.68 23.42 -5.97
CA GLU A 247 6.38 23.81 -5.42
C GLU A 247 5.23 22.97 -6.01
N PRO A 248 4.36 22.39 -5.16
CA PRO A 248 3.30 21.52 -5.62
C PRO A 248 2.11 22.29 -6.19
N LYS A 249 1.31 21.54 -6.96
CA LYS A 249 -0.04 21.97 -7.39
C LYS A 249 -1.04 20.90 -6.97
N VAL A 250 -2.28 21.30 -6.71
CA VAL A 250 -3.37 20.35 -6.55
C VAL A 250 -3.56 19.61 -7.88
N PHE A 251 -3.39 18.31 -7.84
CA PHE A 251 -3.59 17.41 -8.97
C PHE A 251 -5.03 16.91 -9.04
N PHE A 252 -5.55 16.51 -7.89
CA PHE A 252 -6.92 16.02 -7.77
C PHE A 252 -7.47 16.39 -6.40
N ASP A 253 -8.74 16.77 -6.37
CA ASP A 253 -9.47 16.98 -5.15
C ASP A 253 -10.82 16.23 -5.21
N ALA A 254 -11.32 15.84 -4.04
CA ALA A 254 -12.53 15.03 -3.93
C ALA A 254 -13.79 15.88 -3.69
N ALA A 255 -13.77 17.18 -4.00
CA ALA A 255 -14.89 18.10 -3.70
C ALA A 255 -16.23 17.61 -4.28
N GLU A 256 -16.22 17.04 -5.50
CA GLU A 256 -17.43 16.50 -6.13
C GLU A 256 -17.98 15.26 -5.43
N LEU A 257 -17.11 14.40 -4.88
CA LEU A 257 -17.51 13.27 -4.06
C LEU A 257 -18.05 13.75 -2.70
N ALA A 258 -17.41 14.76 -2.12
CA ALA A 258 -17.86 15.35 -0.86
C ALA A 258 -19.27 15.96 -0.94
N LYS A 259 -19.63 16.59 -2.07
CA LYS A 259 -21.00 17.07 -2.36
C LYS A 259 -22.05 15.95 -2.36
N GLN A 260 -21.63 14.74 -2.73
CA GLN A 260 -22.46 13.52 -2.69
C GLN A 260 -22.47 12.85 -1.30
N GLY A 261 -21.87 13.46 -0.29
CA GLY A 261 -21.73 12.88 1.06
C GLY A 261 -20.61 11.83 1.18
N ILE A 262 -19.84 11.60 0.15
CA ILE A 262 -18.72 10.64 0.12
C ILE A 262 -17.46 11.37 0.58
N ARG A 263 -17.06 11.13 1.82
CA ARG A 263 -15.94 11.81 2.48
C ARG A 263 -14.85 10.82 2.88
N GLY A 264 -13.65 11.32 3.10
CA GLY A 264 -12.47 10.59 3.56
C GLY A 264 -11.19 11.28 3.10
N GLY A 265 -10.07 10.90 3.69
CA GLY A 265 -8.73 11.30 3.25
C GLY A 265 -8.16 10.28 2.27
N TYR A 266 -7.10 10.65 1.59
CA TYR A 266 -6.32 9.72 0.76
C TYR A 266 -5.36 8.92 1.62
N ASP A 267 -5.15 7.66 1.22
CA ASP A 267 -4.18 6.77 1.84
C ASP A 267 -3.26 6.20 0.74
N GLY A 268 -2.95 4.91 0.69
CA GLY A 268 -2.01 4.36 -0.26
C GLY A 268 -2.40 4.49 -1.73
N MET A 269 -1.42 4.61 -2.62
CA MET A 269 -1.63 4.74 -4.06
C MET A 269 -0.59 3.99 -4.90
N LYS A 270 -0.98 3.56 -6.10
CA LYS A 270 -0.11 2.98 -7.12
C LYS A 270 -0.54 3.45 -8.51
N LEU A 271 0.37 3.39 -9.48
CA LEU A 271 0.05 3.67 -10.88
C LEU A 271 -0.06 2.38 -11.69
N ASP A 272 -0.89 2.44 -12.74
CA ASP A 272 -0.85 1.46 -13.81
C ASP A 272 0.10 1.91 -14.95
N HIS A 273 0.31 1.03 -15.92
CA HIS A 273 1.22 1.28 -17.05
C HIS A 273 0.75 2.37 -18.03
N PHE A 274 -0.50 2.84 -17.90
CA PHE A 274 -1.00 4.01 -18.64
C PHE A 274 -0.82 5.32 -17.85
N GLY A 275 -0.34 5.22 -16.59
CA GLY A 275 -0.16 6.36 -15.70
C GLY A 275 -1.43 6.75 -14.94
N ASN A 276 -2.49 5.94 -14.97
CA ASN A 276 -3.64 6.18 -14.10
C ASN A 276 -3.26 5.89 -12.66
N ILE A 277 -3.75 6.74 -11.75
CA ILE A 277 -3.57 6.56 -10.30
C ILE A 277 -4.71 5.71 -9.76
N TRP A 278 -4.36 4.65 -9.05
CA TRP A 278 -5.23 3.81 -8.25
C TRP A 278 -4.93 4.12 -6.79
N THR A 279 -5.81 4.86 -6.13
CA THR A 279 -5.58 5.33 -4.76
C THR A 279 -6.76 5.04 -3.86
N THR A 280 -6.47 4.63 -2.63
CA THR A 280 -7.50 4.62 -1.61
C THR A 280 -7.84 6.06 -1.23
N GLY A 281 -9.11 6.31 -0.94
CA GLY A 281 -9.61 7.66 -0.72
C GLY A 281 -11.10 7.69 -0.40
N PRO A 282 -11.76 8.82 -0.61
CA PRO A 282 -13.18 8.96 -0.31
C PRO A 282 -14.05 7.88 -0.94
N GLY A 283 -14.67 7.05 -0.08
CA GLY A 283 -15.63 6.01 -0.47
C GLY A 283 -15.06 4.77 -1.12
N GLY A 284 -13.72 4.57 -1.16
CA GLY A 284 -13.14 3.36 -1.72
C GLY A 284 -11.78 3.56 -2.38
N VAL A 285 -11.52 2.79 -3.46
CA VAL A 285 -10.34 3.00 -4.33
C VAL A 285 -10.76 3.81 -5.53
N LEU A 286 -10.16 4.98 -5.72
CA LEU A 286 -10.40 5.88 -6.84
C LEU A 286 -9.46 5.55 -7.99
N LEU A 287 -10.00 5.58 -9.22
CA LEU A 287 -9.27 5.45 -10.47
C LEU A 287 -9.24 6.83 -11.12
N ILE A 288 -8.05 7.44 -11.18
CA ILE A 288 -7.86 8.81 -11.64
C ILE A 288 -6.93 8.80 -12.87
N SER A 289 -7.35 9.42 -13.95
CA SER A 289 -6.53 9.52 -15.17
C SER A 289 -5.29 10.39 -14.95
N PRO A 290 -4.27 10.32 -15.85
CA PRO A 290 -3.11 11.22 -15.82
C PRO A 290 -3.47 12.71 -15.94
N ALA A 291 -4.67 13.01 -16.47
CA ALA A 291 -5.19 14.39 -16.56
C ALA A 291 -5.96 14.85 -15.30
N GLY A 292 -5.99 14.03 -14.23
CA GLY A 292 -6.71 14.36 -13.00
C GLY A 292 -8.24 14.17 -13.10
N LYS A 293 -8.74 13.36 -14.02
CA LYS A 293 -10.17 13.04 -14.13
C LYS A 293 -10.50 11.76 -13.38
N LEU A 294 -11.56 11.78 -12.55
CA LEU A 294 -12.09 10.59 -11.91
C LEU A 294 -12.77 9.70 -12.96
N LEU A 295 -12.28 8.47 -13.11
CA LEU A 295 -12.78 7.48 -14.06
C LEU A 295 -13.76 6.50 -13.41
N GLY A 296 -13.41 6.03 -12.21
CA GLY A 296 -14.20 5.04 -11.48
C GLY A 296 -13.85 4.97 -10.02
N ARG A 297 -14.62 4.17 -9.27
CA ARG A 297 -14.40 3.94 -7.84
C ARG A 297 -14.78 2.50 -7.47
N ILE A 298 -13.89 1.82 -6.79
CA ILE A 298 -14.15 0.51 -6.19
C ILE A 298 -14.62 0.75 -4.76
N GLU A 299 -15.91 0.53 -4.49
CA GLU A 299 -16.52 0.62 -3.16
C GLU A 299 -16.47 -0.74 -2.49
N THR A 300 -15.84 -0.84 -1.33
CA THR A 300 -15.70 -2.09 -0.57
C THR A 300 -16.61 -2.18 0.65
N GLY A 301 -17.30 -1.08 0.98
CA GLY A 301 -18.12 -0.98 2.19
C GLY A 301 -17.33 -0.76 3.49
N ASN A 302 -16.00 -0.77 3.41
CA ASN A 302 -15.08 -0.51 4.53
C ASN A 302 -14.06 0.56 4.14
N PRO A 303 -13.41 1.23 5.12
CA PRO A 303 -12.23 2.04 4.85
C PRO A 303 -11.15 1.20 4.18
N ASN A 304 -10.54 1.74 3.13
CA ASN A 304 -9.42 1.13 2.44
C ASN A 304 -8.15 1.91 2.77
N SER A 305 -7.10 1.20 3.10
CA SER A 305 -5.84 1.79 3.51
C SER A 305 -4.82 1.85 2.37
N ASN A 306 -4.62 0.77 1.61
CA ASN A 306 -3.60 0.76 0.58
C ASN A 306 -3.95 -0.18 -0.58
N VAL A 307 -3.21 -0.07 -1.67
CA VAL A 307 -3.36 -0.91 -2.87
C VAL A 307 -2.01 -1.33 -3.42
N ASN A 308 -1.96 -2.50 -4.08
CA ASN A 308 -0.82 -2.88 -4.90
C ASN A 308 -1.23 -3.86 -5.99
N PHE A 309 -0.57 -3.77 -7.13
CA PHE A 309 -0.72 -4.75 -8.19
C PHE A 309 0.16 -5.98 -7.91
N GLY A 310 -0.37 -7.16 -8.20
CA GLY A 310 0.34 -8.42 -7.99
C GLY A 310 0.05 -9.45 -9.06
N GLU A 311 0.50 -10.67 -8.82
CA GLU A 311 0.43 -11.81 -9.73
C GLU A 311 1.16 -11.49 -11.06
N ASP A 312 0.44 -11.52 -12.20
CA ASP A 312 0.97 -11.12 -13.50
C ASP A 312 0.96 -9.60 -13.74
N GLY A 313 0.57 -8.84 -12.73
CA GLY A 313 0.40 -7.38 -12.72
C GLY A 313 -1.04 -6.91 -12.96
N SER A 314 -1.96 -7.79 -13.36
CA SER A 314 -3.37 -7.47 -13.62
C SER A 314 -4.31 -7.82 -12.47
N THR A 315 -3.77 -8.00 -11.29
CA THR A 315 -4.55 -8.21 -10.05
C THR A 315 -4.26 -7.07 -9.10
N LEU A 316 -5.27 -6.32 -8.73
CA LEU A 316 -5.18 -5.32 -7.67
C LEU A 316 -5.51 -5.98 -6.34
N PHE A 317 -4.58 -5.92 -5.40
CA PHE A 317 -4.80 -6.22 -4.00
C PHE A 317 -5.12 -4.93 -3.26
N ILE A 318 -6.11 -5.00 -2.37
CA ILE A 318 -6.58 -3.85 -1.57
C ILE A 318 -6.56 -4.28 -0.10
N THR A 319 -5.85 -3.54 0.74
CA THR A 319 -5.99 -3.65 2.18
C THR A 319 -7.18 -2.80 2.62
N SER A 320 -8.12 -3.42 3.35
CA SER A 320 -9.40 -2.82 3.68
C SER A 320 -9.80 -3.18 5.10
N LYS A 321 -9.36 -2.37 6.07
CA LYS A 321 -9.58 -2.57 7.51
C LYS A 321 -9.14 -3.98 7.93
N MET A 322 -10.10 -4.89 8.17
CA MET A 322 -9.83 -6.26 8.63
C MET A 322 -9.57 -7.24 7.48
N ASN A 323 -9.62 -6.81 6.23
CA ASN A 323 -9.62 -7.67 5.07
C ASN A 323 -8.43 -7.40 4.13
N LEU A 324 -7.95 -8.46 3.49
CA LEU A 324 -7.21 -8.38 2.25
C LEU A 324 -8.16 -8.75 1.12
N LEU A 325 -8.31 -7.84 0.16
CA LEU A 325 -9.17 -8.01 -1.00
C LEU A 325 -8.36 -8.19 -2.27
N ARG A 326 -8.99 -8.79 -3.27
CA ARG A 326 -8.44 -8.97 -4.61
C ARG A 326 -9.49 -8.65 -5.67
N VAL A 327 -9.08 -7.93 -6.72
CA VAL A 327 -9.91 -7.67 -7.90
C VAL A 327 -9.07 -7.77 -9.17
N LYS A 328 -9.59 -8.45 -10.19
CA LYS A 328 -8.92 -8.55 -11.49
C LYS A 328 -9.13 -7.28 -12.29
N THR A 329 -8.08 -6.84 -12.96
CA THR A 329 -8.07 -5.63 -13.81
C THR A 329 -7.74 -5.99 -15.25
N LYS A 330 -8.10 -5.12 -16.20
CA LYS A 330 -7.71 -5.19 -17.61
C LYS A 330 -6.40 -4.46 -17.88
N THR A 331 -5.93 -3.67 -16.93
CA THR A 331 -4.63 -2.99 -16.95
C THR A 331 -3.62 -3.71 -16.08
N LYS A 332 -2.36 -3.27 -16.13
CA LYS A 332 -1.28 -3.80 -15.28
C LYS A 332 -0.64 -2.67 -14.50
N GLY A 333 -0.30 -2.94 -13.25
CA GLY A 333 0.51 -2.04 -12.45
C GLY A 333 1.91 -1.82 -13.03
N LEU A 334 2.56 -0.75 -12.64
CA LEU A 334 3.98 -0.52 -12.94
C LEU A 334 4.82 -1.63 -12.30
N LYS A 335 5.86 -2.05 -13.05
CA LYS A 335 6.77 -3.14 -12.62
C LYS A 335 7.82 -2.61 -11.66
#